data_8cce6681e6f870bd4e609cf35d36c35f
#
_entry.id   8cce6681e6f870bd4e609cf35d36c35f
#
_cell.length_a   1.000
_cell.length_b   1.000
_cell.length_c   1.000
_cell.angle_alpha   90.00
_cell.angle_beta   90.00
_cell.angle_gamma   90.00
#
_symmetry.space_group_name_H-M   'P 1'
#
loop_
_entity.id
_entity.type
_entity.pdbx_description
1 polymer ?
#
loop_
_entity_poly.entity_id
_entity_poly.type
_entity_poly.pdbx_seq_one_letter_code
_entity_poly.pdbx_strand_id
1 'polypeptide(L)'
;MNDEYFDVPENLDGTPLFYNPHPIFTEDAEIDEVQLTAKNSFGINYLYPWQRIVIANILDAVKSKELSTFYQNQVENGQLTKEELNEIIYDQDGNERGKQIVLLPTGAGKSLCFLVPSLLINGPTLILYPLLALMSDQQRRMEEGNMEIVVFKGQQSNEQRKANFEKLKNGAKVILANPEVLQSERLLEEIAKFNIKHIAIDEAHCVSEWGDTFRPAYTTVGNIIKKLGNPVVTAFTATASPTVLERISQIMFDGNAHIVQSDSDRPNIIYHVVKTASKEKTALEYAEKSEKPLIVFCSTRKRAENLSKTFAEYFGYDKVKFYHAGLEKSEKDKIEKWFFPKDDAILCSTCAFGMGVDKKNIRTVIHLDPPPTAESYIQESGRGGRDGKTSNAILLWSSENKLSALKHPENSRERVLYKFAESTDCRRQILLDALGGEQAVCSGCDNCFGTSIHYAQDEKIALKFIKRFNKNFSIEEMEQKLQDVFNNQNVQNKQLRYWEIYDVRQIMKSLFEQEKIKVCKFPWKDKVKIVSKRKNDKKET
;
A
#
# COMPACT_ATOMS: atom_id res chain seq x y z
N MET A 1 -20.38 -33.57 -20.11
CA MET A 1 -21.06 -32.52 -20.85
C MET A 1 -22.35 -32.24 -20.10
N ASN A 2 -22.29 -31.34 -19.17
CA ASN A 2 -23.45 -30.65 -18.58
C ASN A 2 -22.91 -29.25 -18.23
N ASP A 3 -23.30 -28.29 -19.07
CA ASP A 3 -23.10 -26.88 -18.83
C ASP A 3 -24.11 -26.47 -17.74
N GLU A 4 -23.67 -26.36 -16.50
CA GLU A 4 -24.45 -25.70 -15.47
C GLU A 4 -24.32 -24.18 -15.70
N TYR A 5 -25.36 -23.61 -16.31
CA TYR A 5 -25.60 -22.17 -16.35
C TYR A 5 -25.85 -21.71 -14.93
N PHE A 6 -24.99 -20.82 -14.43
CA PHE A 6 -25.28 -20.04 -13.23
C PHE A 6 -26.47 -19.14 -13.53
N ASP A 7 -27.54 -19.28 -12.78
CA ASP A 7 -28.69 -18.36 -12.80
C ASP A 7 -28.21 -16.95 -12.44
N VAL A 8 -28.35 -16.05 -13.40
CA VAL A 8 -28.06 -14.62 -13.23
C VAL A 8 -29.29 -14.00 -12.56
N PRO A 9 -29.16 -13.27 -11.44
CA PRO A 9 -30.31 -12.63 -10.83
C PRO A 9 -30.94 -11.61 -11.77
N GLU A 10 -32.27 -11.69 -11.91
CA GLU A 10 -33.11 -10.84 -12.76
C GLU A 10 -33.88 -9.83 -11.90
N ASN A 11 -34.21 -8.68 -12.46
CA ASN A 11 -35.16 -7.74 -11.89
C ASN A 11 -36.58 -8.32 -11.89
N LEU A 12 -37.50 -7.72 -11.14
CA LEU A 12 -38.93 -8.11 -11.05
C LEU A 12 -39.67 -8.08 -12.41
N ASP A 13 -39.07 -7.50 -13.44
CA ASP A 13 -39.57 -7.43 -14.82
C ASP A 13 -38.85 -8.42 -15.77
N GLY A 14 -38.00 -9.30 -15.25
CA GLY A 14 -37.26 -10.30 -16.04
C GLY A 14 -36.03 -9.77 -16.78
N THR A 15 -35.58 -8.55 -16.48
CA THR A 15 -34.35 -8.01 -17.05
C THR A 15 -33.11 -8.41 -16.23
N PRO A 16 -31.99 -8.82 -16.88
CA PRO A 16 -30.78 -9.19 -16.14
C PRO A 16 -30.22 -8.02 -15.31
N LEU A 17 -29.84 -8.28 -14.06
CA LEU A 17 -29.22 -7.30 -13.15
C LEU A 17 -27.80 -6.89 -13.55
N PHE A 18 -27.31 -7.31 -14.72
CA PHE A 18 -26.01 -6.89 -15.21
C PHE A 18 -26.07 -5.55 -15.91
N TYR A 19 -25.38 -4.59 -15.35
CA TYR A 19 -25.03 -3.32 -15.96
C TYR A 19 -24.37 -3.60 -17.32
N ASN A 20 -25.05 -3.23 -18.40
CA ASN A 20 -24.46 -3.29 -19.74
C ASN A 20 -23.33 -2.24 -19.82
N PRO A 21 -22.05 -2.64 -19.95
CA PRO A 21 -20.94 -1.69 -19.97
C PRO A 21 -20.85 -0.86 -21.27
N HIS A 22 -21.76 -1.06 -22.19
CA HIS A 22 -21.83 -0.27 -23.42
C HIS A 22 -22.89 0.81 -23.25
N PRO A 23 -22.50 2.10 -23.14
CA PRO A 23 -23.46 3.17 -23.20
C PRO A 23 -24.18 3.11 -24.53
N ILE A 24 -25.52 3.14 -24.51
CA ILE A 24 -26.33 3.35 -25.69
C ILE A 24 -26.03 4.78 -26.15
N PHE A 25 -25.17 4.95 -27.16
CA PHE A 25 -24.95 6.24 -27.80
C PHE A 25 -26.21 6.57 -28.59
N THR A 26 -26.97 7.54 -28.09
CA THR A 26 -27.93 8.29 -28.95
C THR A 26 -27.13 9.29 -29.75
N GLU A 27 -27.43 9.46 -31.03
CA GLU A 27 -26.69 10.32 -32.00
C GLU A 27 -26.63 11.81 -31.58
N ASP A 28 -27.34 12.23 -30.53
CA ASP A 28 -27.39 13.59 -29.99
C ASP A 28 -26.68 13.77 -28.65
N ALA A 29 -25.82 12.83 -28.22
CA ALA A 29 -25.09 12.96 -26.97
C ALA A 29 -24.01 14.04 -27.08
N GLU A 30 -24.07 15.05 -26.20
CA GLU A 30 -22.97 16.01 -26.00
C GLU A 30 -21.62 15.26 -25.94
N ILE A 31 -20.63 15.77 -26.66
CA ILE A 31 -19.29 15.15 -26.69
C ILE A 31 -18.74 15.15 -25.28
N ASP A 32 -18.54 13.95 -24.71
CA ASP A 32 -17.91 13.78 -23.40
C ASP A 32 -16.40 14.08 -23.50
N GLU A 33 -16.04 15.35 -23.31
CA GLU A 33 -14.65 15.81 -23.40
C GLU A 33 -13.71 15.08 -22.46
N VAL A 34 -14.19 14.68 -21.28
CA VAL A 34 -13.41 13.92 -20.27
C VAL A 34 -13.05 12.54 -20.82
N GLN A 35 -14.05 11.82 -21.35
CA GLN A 35 -13.83 10.50 -21.95
C GLN A 35 -13.00 10.59 -23.22
N LEU A 36 -13.23 11.60 -24.04
CA LEU A 36 -12.46 11.83 -25.27
C LEU A 36 -10.99 12.12 -24.96
N THR A 37 -10.71 12.94 -23.96
CA THR A 37 -9.35 13.25 -23.51
C THR A 37 -8.67 12.00 -22.94
N ALA A 38 -9.36 11.20 -22.12
CA ALA A 38 -8.84 9.94 -21.58
C ALA A 38 -8.48 8.95 -22.70
N LYS A 39 -9.32 8.86 -23.73
CA LYS A 39 -9.09 8.00 -24.90
C LYS A 39 -7.92 8.49 -25.76
N ASN A 40 -7.92 9.76 -26.13
CA ASN A 40 -6.95 10.28 -27.08
C ASN A 40 -5.55 10.43 -26.49
N SER A 41 -5.44 10.85 -25.21
CA SER A 41 -4.15 11.13 -24.59
C SER A 41 -3.58 9.92 -23.83
N PHE A 42 -4.41 8.99 -23.37
CA PHE A 42 -3.98 7.86 -22.54
C PHE A 42 -4.42 6.48 -23.06
N GLY A 43 -5.15 6.42 -24.18
CA GLY A 43 -5.66 5.15 -24.72
C GLY A 43 -6.74 4.48 -23.86
N ILE A 44 -7.38 5.22 -22.96
CA ILE A 44 -8.36 4.68 -21.99
C ILE A 44 -9.76 4.79 -22.56
N ASN A 45 -10.34 3.68 -22.94
CA ASN A 45 -11.68 3.61 -23.53
C ASN A 45 -12.82 3.73 -22.50
N TYR A 46 -12.52 3.56 -21.19
CA TYR A 46 -13.51 3.60 -20.11
C TYR A 46 -12.91 4.19 -18.85
N LEU A 47 -13.57 5.20 -18.29
CA LEU A 47 -13.29 5.76 -16.99
C LEU A 47 -14.28 5.20 -15.96
N TYR A 48 -13.77 4.69 -14.85
CA TYR A 48 -14.61 4.21 -13.74
C TYR A 48 -15.44 5.36 -13.14
N PRO A 49 -16.62 5.06 -12.56
CA PRO A 49 -17.48 6.10 -11.98
C PRO A 49 -16.78 6.99 -10.97
N TRP A 50 -15.98 6.43 -10.06
CA TRP A 50 -15.19 7.20 -9.09
C TRP A 50 -14.13 8.10 -9.74
N GLN A 51 -13.48 7.67 -10.82
CA GLN A 51 -12.55 8.54 -11.58
C GLN A 51 -13.30 9.73 -12.16
N ARG A 52 -14.48 9.49 -12.74
CA ARG A 52 -15.31 10.56 -13.29
C ARG A 52 -15.74 11.57 -12.24
N ILE A 53 -16.17 11.10 -11.06
CA ILE A 53 -16.55 11.98 -9.94
C ILE A 53 -15.36 12.85 -9.52
N VAL A 54 -14.19 12.28 -9.33
CA VAL A 54 -13.00 13.04 -8.92
C VAL A 54 -12.60 14.06 -10.00
N ILE A 55 -12.61 13.66 -11.27
CA ILE A 55 -12.31 14.55 -12.41
C ILE A 55 -13.32 15.71 -12.46
N ALA A 56 -14.61 15.42 -12.36
CA ALA A 56 -15.66 16.42 -12.34
C ALA A 56 -15.48 17.40 -11.17
N ASN A 57 -15.26 16.90 -9.96
CA ASN A 57 -15.02 17.73 -8.78
C ASN A 57 -13.82 18.69 -8.97
N ILE A 58 -12.74 18.24 -9.61
CA ILE A 58 -11.58 19.09 -9.89
C ILE A 58 -11.95 20.17 -10.90
N LEU A 59 -12.59 19.80 -12.01
CA LEU A 59 -12.96 20.74 -13.08
C LEU A 59 -13.96 21.79 -12.58
N ASP A 60 -14.99 21.36 -11.83
CA ASP A 60 -15.99 22.24 -11.25
C ASP A 60 -15.38 23.19 -10.21
N ALA A 61 -14.48 22.69 -9.35
CA ALA A 61 -13.78 23.52 -8.38
C ALA A 61 -12.90 24.59 -9.04
N VAL A 62 -12.16 24.22 -10.10
CA VAL A 62 -11.34 25.19 -10.86
C VAL A 62 -12.22 26.25 -11.52
N LYS A 63 -13.32 25.84 -12.16
CA LYS A 63 -14.28 26.75 -12.79
C LYS A 63 -14.91 27.69 -11.76
N SER A 64 -15.37 27.16 -10.61
CA SER A 64 -15.95 27.97 -9.54
C SER A 64 -14.96 29.00 -9.00
N LYS A 65 -13.69 28.61 -8.86
CA LYS A 65 -12.64 29.52 -8.39
C LYS A 65 -12.29 30.61 -9.40
N GLU A 66 -12.26 30.28 -10.68
CA GLU A 66 -12.05 31.29 -11.74
C GLU A 66 -13.17 32.32 -11.78
N LEU A 67 -14.39 31.90 -11.50
CA LEU A 67 -15.57 32.76 -11.46
C LEU A 67 -15.80 33.44 -10.09
N SER A 68 -15.00 33.09 -9.05
CA SER A 68 -15.20 33.59 -7.68
C SER A 68 -15.26 35.12 -7.60
N THR A 69 -14.36 35.83 -8.27
CA THR A 69 -14.36 37.31 -8.34
C THR A 69 -15.60 37.85 -9.02
N PHE A 70 -16.06 37.19 -10.06
CA PHE A 70 -17.29 37.58 -10.76
C PHE A 70 -18.52 37.38 -9.85
N TYR A 71 -18.62 36.26 -9.16
CA TYR A 71 -19.72 36.01 -8.22
C TYR A 71 -19.68 36.94 -7.01
N GLN A 72 -18.50 37.29 -6.49
CA GLN A 72 -18.38 38.29 -5.42
C GLN A 72 -18.90 39.65 -5.87
N ASN A 73 -18.53 40.09 -7.06
CA ASN A 73 -19.04 41.34 -7.63
C ASN A 73 -20.58 41.32 -7.83
N GLN A 74 -21.15 40.15 -8.16
CA GLN A 74 -22.60 40.00 -8.24
C GLN A 74 -23.29 40.10 -6.88
N VAL A 75 -22.71 39.59 -5.83
CA VAL A 75 -23.19 39.78 -4.45
C VAL A 75 -23.14 41.25 -4.06
N GLU A 76 -22.03 41.95 -4.33
CA GLU A 76 -21.87 43.38 -4.05
C GLU A 76 -22.89 44.25 -4.81
N ASN A 77 -23.26 43.85 -6.03
CA ASN A 77 -24.24 44.52 -6.85
C ASN A 77 -25.71 44.08 -6.58
N GLY A 78 -25.93 43.19 -5.58
CA GLY A 78 -27.25 42.69 -5.20
C GLY A 78 -27.92 41.78 -6.24
N GLN A 79 -27.14 41.20 -7.15
CA GLN A 79 -27.61 40.26 -8.19
C GLN A 79 -27.54 38.81 -7.72
N LEU A 80 -26.73 38.52 -6.66
CA LEU A 80 -26.58 37.22 -6.04
C LEU A 80 -26.63 37.42 -4.52
N THR A 81 -27.20 36.48 -3.78
CA THR A 81 -27.17 36.50 -2.32
C THR A 81 -25.88 35.89 -1.81
N LYS A 82 -25.54 36.15 -0.53
CA LYS A 82 -24.40 35.50 0.13
C LYS A 82 -24.60 34.00 0.28
N GLU A 83 -25.84 33.58 0.48
CA GLU A 83 -26.23 32.17 0.58
C GLU A 83 -25.96 31.45 -0.73
N GLU A 84 -26.39 32.00 -1.86
CA GLU A 84 -26.13 31.43 -3.20
C GLU A 84 -24.63 31.40 -3.52
N LEU A 85 -23.86 32.41 -3.12
CA LEU A 85 -22.40 32.39 -3.24
C LEU A 85 -21.77 31.27 -2.42
N ASN A 86 -22.27 31.04 -1.19
CA ASN A 86 -21.78 29.97 -0.34
C ASN A 86 -22.05 28.58 -0.94
N GLU A 87 -23.20 28.35 -1.57
CA GLU A 87 -23.52 27.10 -2.26
C GLU A 87 -22.58 26.82 -3.44
N ILE A 88 -22.05 27.88 -4.06
CA ILE A 88 -21.04 27.76 -5.14
C ILE A 88 -19.66 27.40 -4.57
N ILE A 89 -19.27 28.01 -3.44
CA ILE A 89 -17.94 27.88 -2.87
C ILE A 89 -17.81 26.63 -1.97
N TYR A 90 -18.84 26.29 -1.24
CA TYR A 90 -18.83 25.19 -0.27
C TYR A 90 -19.73 24.03 -0.72
N ASP A 91 -19.43 22.83 -0.24
CA ASP A 91 -20.29 21.66 -0.39
C ASP A 91 -21.38 21.61 0.69
N GLN A 92 -22.21 20.57 0.68
CA GLN A 92 -23.29 20.37 1.65
C GLN A 92 -22.82 20.18 3.10
N ASP A 93 -21.57 19.76 3.27
CA ASP A 93 -20.91 19.54 4.57
C ASP A 93 -20.14 20.79 5.04
N GLY A 94 -20.17 21.88 4.27
CA GLY A 94 -19.50 23.13 4.60
C GLY A 94 -18.00 23.15 4.27
N ASN A 95 -17.50 22.19 3.49
CA ASN A 95 -16.11 22.19 3.05
C ASN A 95 -15.94 23.01 1.77
N GLU A 96 -14.84 23.74 1.67
CA GLU A 96 -14.53 24.53 0.46
C GLU A 96 -14.28 23.60 -0.74
N ARG A 97 -15.09 23.76 -1.79
CA ARG A 97 -14.86 23.06 -3.05
C ARG A 97 -13.48 23.40 -3.59
N GLY A 98 -12.69 22.44 -3.92
CA GLY A 98 -11.30 22.65 -4.35
C GLY A 98 -10.26 22.37 -3.28
N LYS A 99 -10.68 21.91 -2.11
CA LYS A 99 -9.83 21.32 -1.09
C LYS A 99 -10.28 19.89 -0.85
N GLN A 100 -9.66 18.90 -1.51
CA GLN A 100 -10.14 17.53 -1.42
C GLN A 100 -9.01 16.52 -1.16
N ILE A 101 -9.32 15.51 -0.37
CA ILE A 101 -8.49 14.32 -0.16
C ILE A 101 -9.18 13.15 -0.86
N VAL A 102 -8.49 12.53 -1.80
CA VAL A 102 -9.01 11.42 -2.59
C VAL A 102 -8.35 10.12 -2.15
N LEU A 103 -9.13 9.25 -1.53
CA LEU A 103 -8.69 7.93 -1.08
C LEU A 103 -9.15 6.88 -2.10
N LEU A 104 -8.22 6.45 -2.96
CA LEU A 104 -8.44 5.42 -3.97
C LEU A 104 -7.41 4.29 -3.83
N PRO A 105 -7.82 3.02 -3.90
CA PRO A 105 -6.91 1.90 -3.75
C PRO A 105 -5.80 1.90 -4.80
N THR A 106 -4.71 1.20 -4.49
CA THR A 106 -3.60 1.01 -5.43
C THR A 106 -4.10 0.29 -6.69
N GLY A 107 -3.79 0.82 -7.87
CA GLY A 107 -4.27 0.26 -9.14
C GLY A 107 -5.63 0.79 -9.61
N ALA A 108 -6.32 1.65 -8.83
CA ALA A 108 -7.58 2.29 -9.24
C ALA A 108 -7.41 3.40 -10.30
N GLY A 109 -6.19 3.61 -10.79
CA GLY A 109 -5.91 4.62 -11.81
C GLY A 109 -5.93 6.06 -11.29
N LYS A 110 -5.47 6.32 -10.06
CA LYS A 110 -5.35 7.65 -9.45
C LYS A 110 -4.73 8.70 -10.38
N SER A 111 -3.69 8.31 -11.14
CA SER A 111 -3.00 9.25 -12.03
C SER A 111 -3.92 9.85 -13.10
N LEU A 112 -4.89 9.08 -13.61
CA LEU A 112 -5.88 9.62 -14.57
C LEU A 112 -6.76 10.70 -13.96
N CYS A 113 -7.07 10.59 -12.64
CA CYS A 113 -7.92 11.55 -11.94
C CYS A 113 -7.33 12.97 -11.89
N PHE A 114 -6.02 13.11 -12.02
CA PHE A 114 -5.38 14.44 -12.10
C PHE A 114 -4.77 14.75 -13.47
N LEU A 115 -4.38 13.75 -14.26
CA LEU A 115 -3.83 13.98 -15.60
C LEU A 115 -4.90 14.38 -16.63
N VAL A 116 -6.07 13.75 -16.60
CA VAL A 116 -7.17 14.13 -17.52
C VAL A 116 -7.58 15.59 -17.29
N PRO A 117 -7.92 16.03 -16.05
CA PRO A 117 -8.27 17.44 -15.84
C PRO A 117 -7.10 18.39 -16.12
N SER A 118 -5.83 18.00 -15.92
CA SER A 118 -4.70 18.88 -16.24
C SER A 118 -4.61 19.27 -17.73
N LEU A 119 -5.15 18.44 -18.62
CA LEU A 119 -5.24 18.75 -20.05
C LEU A 119 -6.43 19.63 -20.39
N LEU A 120 -7.53 19.52 -19.64
CA LEU A 120 -8.78 20.27 -19.85
C LEU A 120 -8.76 21.66 -19.21
N ILE A 121 -8.07 21.81 -18.06
CA ILE A 121 -7.94 23.08 -17.35
C ILE A 121 -7.19 24.11 -18.21
N ASN A 122 -7.70 25.35 -18.20
CA ASN A 122 -7.05 26.50 -18.88
C ASN A 122 -5.97 27.10 -17.95
N GLY A 123 -4.80 26.47 -17.89
CA GLY A 123 -3.65 26.89 -17.12
C GLY A 123 -2.86 25.70 -16.53
N PRO A 124 -1.73 25.97 -15.89
CA PRO A 124 -0.86 24.89 -15.42
C PRO A 124 -1.42 24.16 -14.20
N THR A 125 -1.21 22.85 -14.20
CA THR A 125 -1.36 21.95 -13.03
C THR A 125 0.02 21.58 -12.50
N LEU A 126 0.25 21.79 -11.21
CA LEU A 126 1.45 21.34 -10.49
C LEU A 126 1.18 19.97 -9.86
N ILE A 127 1.99 18.97 -10.18
CA ILE A 127 1.89 17.63 -9.60
C ILE A 127 3.08 17.41 -8.69
N LEU A 128 2.82 17.14 -7.40
CA LEU A 128 3.83 16.88 -6.39
C LEU A 128 3.99 15.38 -6.17
N TYR A 129 5.23 14.90 -6.33
CA TYR A 129 5.60 13.51 -6.08
C TYR A 129 6.55 13.38 -4.89
N PRO A 130 6.37 12.36 -4.02
CA PRO A 130 7.23 12.17 -2.86
C PRO A 130 8.64 11.72 -3.21
N LEU A 131 8.81 11.00 -4.30
CA LEU A 131 10.07 10.38 -4.66
C LEU A 131 10.49 10.71 -6.09
N LEU A 132 11.77 11.03 -6.27
CA LEU A 132 12.34 11.29 -7.59
C LEU A 132 12.21 10.09 -8.53
N ALA A 133 12.28 8.86 -8.01
CA ALA A 133 12.10 7.64 -8.80
C ALA A 133 10.67 7.56 -9.36
N LEU A 134 9.67 7.80 -8.51
CA LEU A 134 8.26 7.82 -8.92
C LEU A 134 8.00 8.93 -9.96
N MET A 135 8.51 10.12 -9.67
CA MET A 135 8.41 11.26 -10.59
C MET A 135 9.06 10.95 -11.96
N SER A 136 10.23 10.30 -11.96
CA SER A 136 10.92 9.94 -13.22
C SER A 136 10.17 8.86 -14.02
N ASP A 137 9.54 7.90 -13.35
CA ASP A 137 8.72 6.91 -14.03
C ASP A 137 7.46 7.54 -14.64
N GLN A 138 6.78 8.41 -13.90
CA GLN A 138 5.63 9.15 -14.41
C GLN A 138 6.03 10.10 -15.55
N GLN A 139 7.16 10.81 -15.43
CA GLN A 139 7.72 11.62 -16.50
C GLN A 139 7.87 10.80 -17.78
N ARG A 140 8.51 9.64 -17.72
CA ARG A 140 8.72 8.77 -18.88
C ARG A 140 7.39 8.36 -19.52
N ARG A 141 6.40 7.94 -18.74
CA ARG A 141 5.08 7.54 -19.25
C ARG A 141 4.33 8.69 -19.93
N MET A 142 4.45 9.91 -19.40
CA MET A 142 3.83 11.09 -19.99
C MET A 142 4.53 11.49 -21.31
N GLU A 143 5.86 11.41 -21.37
CA GLU A 143 6.65 11.67 -22.57
C GLU A 143 6.37 10.62 -23.67
N GLU A 144 6.25 9.32 -23.29
CA GLU A 144 5.82 8.24 -24.21
C GLU A 144 4.41 8.50 -24.76
N GLY A 145 3.53 9.15 -23.99
CA GLY A 145 2.21 9.61 -24.40
C GLY A 145 2.21 10.96 -25.13
N ASN A 146 3.37 11.49 -25.55
CA ASN A 146 3.55 12.79 -26.22
C ASN A 146 2.99 13.99 -25.43
N MET A 147 2.93 13.90 -24.08
CA MET A 147 2.56 15.05 -23.25
C MET A 147 3.75 15.99 -23.07
N GLU A 148 3.52 17.28 -23.34
CA GLU A 148 4.51 18.30 -23.01
C GLU A 148 4.49 18.60 -21.52
N ILE A 149 5.58 18.27 -20.84
CA ILE A 149 5.73 18.42 -19.40
C ILE A 149 6.96 19.24 -19.04
N VAL A 150 6.87 19.87 -17.88
CA VAL A 150 7.97 20.61 -17.25
C VAL A 150 8.33 19.92 -15.95
N VAL A 151 9.62 19.70 -15.69
CA VAL A 151 10.09 18.99 -14.49
C VAL A 151 11.06 19.86 -13.71
N PHE A 152 10.70 20.16 -12.45
CA PHE A 152 11.61 20.79 -11.50
C PHE A 152 12.10 19.78 -10.48
N LYS A 153 13.42 19.60 -10.40
CA LYS A 153 14.09 18.71 -9.44
C LYS A 153 15.41 19.30 -8.97
N GLY A 154 15.96 18.77 -7.88
CA GLY A 154 17.29 19.17 -7.42
C GLY A 154 18.38 18.96 -8.49
N GLN A 155 19.50 19.67 -8.35
CA GLN A 155 20.69 19.55 -9.21
C GLN A 155 20.47 19.90 -10.70
N GLN A 156 19.42 20.65 -11.05
CA GLN A 156 19.24 21.19 -12.40
C GLN A 156 20.11 22.41 -12.63
N SER A 157 20.73 22.49 -13.82
CA SER A 157 21.46 23.69 -14.24
C SER A 157 20.52 24.89 -14.47
N ASN A 158 21.07 26.10 -14.51
CA ASN A 158 20.30 27.31 -14.80
C ASN A 158 19.71 27.26 -16.22
N GLU A 159 20.42 26.66 -17.18
CA GLU A 159 19.96 26.50 -18.57
C GLU A 159 18.74 25.56 -18.63
N GLN A 160 18.79 24.44 -17.90
CA GLN A 160 17.65 23.52 -17.80
C GLN A 160 16.42 24.18 -17.17
N ARG A 161 16.61 24.99 -16.11
CA ARG A 161 15.50 25.74 -15.49
C ARG A 161 14.94 26.79 -16.44
N LYS A 162 15.79 27.52 -17.16
CA LYS A 162 15.31 28.48 -18.18
C LYS A 162 14.52 27.80 -19.27
N ALA A 163 15.00 26.66 -19.80
CA ALA A 163 14.26 25.89 -20.80
C ALA A 163 12.89 25.43 -20.30
N ASN A 164 12.79 25.03 -19.01
CA ASN A 164 11.51 24.69 -18.38
C ASN A 164 10.54 25.88 -18.34
N PHE A 165 11.03 27.07 -17.98
CA PHE A 165 10.20 28.27 -17.96
C PHE A 165 9.76 28.71 -19.39
N GLU A 166 10.61 28.52 -20.40
CA GLU A 166 10.21 28.78 -21.79
C GLU A 166 9.12 27.81 -22.25
N LYS A 167 9.17 26.54 -21.89
CA LYS A 167 8.08 25.58 -22.13
C LYS A 167 6.76 26.06 -21.50
N LEU A 168 6.80 26.53 -20.23
CA LEU A 168 5.60 27.06 -19.58
C LEU A 168 5.05 28.31 -20.30
N LYS A 169 5.90 29.24 -20.76
CA LYS A 169 5.48 30.39 -21.57
C LYS A 169 4.85 29.96 -22.87
N ASN A 170 5.31 28.87 -23.46
CA ASN A 170 4.79 28.31 -24.71
C ASN A 170 3.54 27.43 -24.51
N GLY A 171 2.99 27.34 -23.29
CA GLY A 171 1.71 26.71 -23.03
C GLY A 171 1.77 25.29 -22.45
N ALA A 172 2.92 24.82 -21.98
CA ALA A 172 2.99 23.55 -21.26
C ALA A 172 2.09 23.59 -20.02
N LYS A 173 1.20 22.58 -19.89
CA LYS A 173 0.15 22.55 -18.86
C LYS A 173 0.52 21.74 -17.61
N VAL A 174 1.52 20.88 -17.68
CA VAL A 174 1.85 19.95 -16.59
C VAL A 174 3.24 20.23 -16.03
N ILE A 175 3.29 20.50 -14.73
CA ILE A 175 4.53 20.72 -13.98
C ILE A 175 4.70 19.58 -12.99
N LEU A 176 5.82 18.86 -13.05
CA LEU A 176 6.20 17.86 -12.06
C LEU A 176 7.26 18.43 -11.12
N ALA A 177 7.08 18.28 -9.83
CA ALA A 177 8.06 18.67 -8.82
C ALA A 177 8.00 17.76 -7.58
N ASN A 178 9.04 17.83 -6.78
CA ASN A 178 9.01 17.31 -5.42
C ASN A 178 9.02 18.46 -4.40
N PRO A 179 8.47 18.29 -3.20
CA PRO A 179 8.40 19.38 -2.22
C PRO A 179 9.76 19.99 -1.85
N GLU A 180 10.84 19.19 -1.91
CA GLU A 180 12.19 19.64 -1.58
C GLU A 180 12.71 20.72 -2.54
N VAL A 181 12.46 20.62 -3.84
CA VAL A 181 12.91 21.63 -4.80
C VAL A 181 12.14 22.93 -4.65
N LEU A 182 10.88 22.85 -4.20
CA LEU A 182 10.00 24.02 -3.98
C LEU A 182 10.29 24.76 -2.65
N GLN A 183 11.24 24.28 -1.82
CA GLN A 183 11.77 25.05 -0.71
C GLN A 183 12.57 26.29 -1.20
N SER A 184 13.00 26.32 -2.47
CA SER A 184 13.64 27.49 -3.06
C SER A 184 12.61 28.59 -3.29
N GLU A 185 12.63 29.64 -2.47
CA GLU A 185 11.70 30.78 -2.58
C GLU A 185 11.72 31.38 -3.98
N ARG A 186 12.93 31.63 -4.52
CA ARG A 186 13.08 32.15 -5.87
C ARG A 186 12.39 31.30 -6.94
N LEU A 187 12.53 29.96 -6.85
CA LEU A 187 11.88 29.05 -7.80
C LEU A 187 10.35 29.10 -7.66
N LEU A 188 9.88 29.10 -6.41
CA LEU A 188 8.46 29.11 -6.10
C LEU A 188 7.79 30.43 -6.57
N GLU A 189 8.45 31.59 -6.38
CA GLU A 189 8.00 32.89 -6.89
C GLU A 189 7.94 32.92 -8.42
N GLU A 190 8.93 32.33 -9.11
CA GLU A 190 8.90 32.25 -10.58
C GLU A 190 7.76 31.33 -11.08
N ILE A 191 7.49 30.20 -10.40
CA ILE A 191 6.36 29.32 -10.74
C ILE A 191 5.03 30.04 -10.47
N ALA A 192 4.92 30.80 -9.37
CA ALA A 192 3.69 31.52 -9.02
C ALA A 192 3.22 32.51 -10.12
N LYS A 193 4.15 33.06 -10.89
CA LYS A 193 3.85 33.96 -12.01
C LYS A 193 3.00 33.30 -13.12
N PHE A 194 2.97 31.98 -13.20
CA PHE A 194 2.20 31.23 -14.19
C PHE A 194 0.76 30.94 -13.75
N ASN A 195 0.31 31.44 -12.61
CA ASN A 195 -1.06 31.31 -12.13
C ASN A 195 -1.53 29.84 -12.11
N ILE A 196 -0.91 29.04 -11.25
CA ILE A 196 -1.23 27.61 -11.10
C ILE A 196 -2.71 27.46 -10.78
N LYS A 197 -3.43 26.66 -11.57
CA LYS A 197 -4.87 26.44 -11.41
C LYS A 197 -5.21 25.28 -10.50
N HIS A 198 -4.38 24.23 -10.55
CA HIS A 198 -4.58 23.01 -9.78
C HIS A 198 -3.25 22.48 -9.24
N ILE A 199 -3.26 21.97 -8.01
CA ILE A 199 -2.17 21.22 -7.44
C ILE A 199 -2.67 19.81 -7.12
N ALA A 200 -2.05 18.81 -7.73
CA ALA A 200 -2.25 17.41 -7.39
C ALA A 200 -1.08 16.94 -6.51
N ILE A 201 -1.35 16.32 -5.37
CA ILE A 201 -0.34 15.80 -4.45
C ILE A 201 -0.49 14.28 -4.42
N ASP A 202 0.43 13.56 -5.04
CA ASP A 202 0.40 12.10 -5.04
C ASP A 202 1.04 11.54 -3.77
N GLU A 203 0.54 10.38 -3.33
CA GLU A 203 0.95 9.68 -2.10
C GLU A 203 0.96 10.60 -0.86
N ALA A 204 -0.14 11.35 -0.67
CA ALA A 204 -0.24 12.37 0.38
C ALA A 204 -0.05 11.82 1.81
N HIS A 205 -0.23 10.50 2.03
CA HIS A 205 0.06 9.86 3.32
C HIS A 205 1.50 10.04 3.80
N CYS A 206 2.43 10.32 2.87
CA CYS A 206 3.83 10.59 3.19
C CYS A 206 4.02 11.78 4.17
N VAL A 207 3.06 12.69 4.25
CA VAL A 207 3.09 13.78 5.24
C VAL A 207 3.03 13.27 6.67
N SER A 208 2.35 12.15 6.90
CA SER A 208 2.22 11.55 8.24
C SER A 208 3.31 10.50 8.53
N GLU A 209 3.70 9.72 7.55
CA GLU A 209 4.66 8.63 7.75
C GLU A 209 6.12 9.10 7.75
N TRP A 210 6.41 10.16 6.99
CA TRP A 210 7.78 10.62 6.75
C TRP A 210 8.03 12.08 7.17
N GLY A 211 6.97 12.87 7.41
CA GLY A 211 7.08 14.32 7.53
C GLY A 211 7.96 14.80 8.68
N ASP A 212 7.86 14.21 9.86
CA ASP A 212 8.52 14.75 11.05
C ASP A 212 10.01 14.36 11.13
N THR A 213 10.38 13.18 10.64
CA THR A 213 11.73 12.63 10.82
C THR A 213 12.48 12.37 9.52
N PHE A 214 11.79 11.99 8.46
CA PHE A 214 12.44 11.54 7.22
C PHE A 214 12.36 12.57 6.09
N ARG A 215 11.25 13.34 5.97
CA ARG A 215 11.04 14.34 4.91
C ARG A 215 10.30 15.59 5.40
N PRO A 216 10.98 16.47 6.12
CA PRO A 216 10.37 17.71 6.63
C PRO A 216 9.73 18.61 5.55
N ALA A 217 10.19 18.50 4.30
CA ALA A 217 9.61 19.27 3.18
C ALA A 217 8.12 19.02 2.96
N TYR A 218 7.59 17.85 3.35
CA TYR A 218 6.16 17.55 3.25
C TYR A 218 5.31 18.36 4.24
N THR A 219 5.83 18.70 5.40
CA THR A 219 5.11 19.52 6.38
C THR A 219 4.95 20.97 5.93
N THR A 220 5.73 21.39 4.93
CA THR A 220 5.67 22.76 4.39
C THR A 220 4.78 22.90 3.14
N VAL A 221 4.16 21.81 2.68
CA VAL A 221 3.30 21.83 1.48
C VAL A 221 2.15 22.83 1.60
N GLY A 222 1.55 22.99 2.80
CA GLY A 222 0.56 24.02 3.04
C GLY A 222 1.07 25.46 2.76
N ASN A 223 2.32 25.74 3.10
CA ASN A 223 2.96 27.03 2.80
C ASN A 223 3.21 27.21 1.30
N ILE A 224 3.58 26.13 0.60
CA ILE A 224 3.73 26.14 -0.87
C ILE A 224 2.38 26.48 -1.54
N ILE A 225 1.30 25.84 -1.09
CA ILE A 225 -0.07 26.10 -1.59
C ILE A 225 -0.43 27.57 -1.41
N LYS A 226 -0.19 28.13 -0.21
CA LYS A 226 -0.47 29.56 0.08
C LYS A 226 0.36 30.50 -0.78
N LYS A 227 1.66 30.24 -0.97
CA LYS A 227 2.54 31.06 -1.83
C LYS A 227 2.17 30.97 -3.32
N LEU A 228 1.54 29.90 -3.78
CA LEU A 228 1.03 29.77 -5.14
C LEU A 228 -0.39 30.36 -5.34
N GLY A 229 -0.91 31.10 -4.35
CA GLY A 229 -2.21 31.77 -4.45
C GLY A 229 -3.41 30.90 -4.13
N ASN A 230 -3.22 29.84 -3.33
CA ASN A 230 -4.26 28.89 -2.95
C ASN A 230 -5.05 28.34 -4.14
N PRO A 231 -4.44 27.71 -5.14
CA PRO A 231 -5.17 27.09 -6.24
C PRO A 231 -6.08 25.94 -5.72
N VAL A 232 -6.85 25.34 -6.62
CA VAL A 232 -7.55 24.08 -6.29
C VAL A 232 -6.52 23.02 -5.95
N VAL A 233 -6.75 22.27 -4.87
CA VAL A 233 -5.79 21.25 -4.38
C VAL A 233 -6.48 19.91 -4.21
N THR A 234 -5.89 18.87 -4.76
CA THR A 234 -6.35 17.49 -4.59
C THR A 234 -5.20 16.63 -4.08
N ALA A 235 -5.33 16.10 -2.86
CA ALA A 235 -4.39 15.20 -2.25
C ALA A 235 -4.81 13.75 -2.48
N PHE A 236 -3.99 12.97 -3.17
CA PHE A 236 -4.26 11.57 -3.51
C PHE A 236 -3.49 10.63 -2.60
N THR A 237 -4.18 9.60 -2.09
CA THR A 237 -3.53 8.50 -1.37
C THR A 237 -4.24 7.18 -1.65
N ALA A 238 -3.51 6.08 -1.55
CA ALA A 238 -4.10 4.74 -1.66
C ALA A 238 -4.60 4.22 -0.31
N THR A 239 -3.97 4.66 0.77
CA THR A 239 -4.21 4.15 2.12
C THR A 239 -4.01 5.29 3.11
N ALA A 240 -4.97 5.51 3.98
CA ALA A 240 -4.84 6.44 5.10
C ALA A 240 -5.82 6.04 6.21
N SER A 241 -5.33 5.92 7.43
CA SER A 241 -6.18 5.84 8.62
C SER A 241 -6.85 7.20 8.89
N PRO A 242 -7.92 7.25 9.71
CA PRO A 242 -8.53 8.52 10.10
C PRO A 242 -7.52 9.54 10.63
N THR A 243 -6.56 9.11 11.45
CA THR A 243 -5.48 9.97 11.97
C THR A 243 -4.59 10.54 10.85
N VAL A 244 -4.29 9.74 9.82
CA VAL A 244 -3.50 10.20 8.66
C VAL A 244 -4.29 11.19 7.82
N LEU A 245 -5.59 10.93 7.58
CA LEU A 245 -6.48 11.86 6.87
C LEU A 245 -6.60 13.20 7.60
N GLU A 246 -6.79 13.17 8.91
CA GLU A 246 -6.80 14.37 9.74
C GLU A 246 -5.49 15.15 9.62
N ARG A 247 -4.34 14.47 9.69
CA ARG A 247 -3.03 15.14 9.55
C ARG A 247 -2.82 15.73 8.16
N ILE A 248 -3.22 15.05 7.09
CA ILE A 248 -3.22 15.60 5.73
C ILE A 248 -4.10 16.85 5.67
N SER A 249 -5.31 16.78 6.22
CA SER A 249 -6.25 17.89 6.29
C SER A 249 -5.66 19.10 7.04
N GLN A 250 -5.06 18.88 8.21
CA GLN A 250 -4.42 19.95 9.01
C GLN A 250 -3.26 20.62 8.27
N ILE A 251 -2.36 19.84 7.68
CA ILE A 251 -1.12 20.38 7.09
C ILE A 251 -1.38 21.06 5.73
N MET A 252 -2.25 20.47 4.90
CA MET A 252 -2.45 20.94 3.52
C MET A 252 -3.66 21.86 3.36
N PHE A 253 -4.65 21.77 4.25
CA PHE A 253 -5.96 22.39 4.08
C PHE A 253 -6.44 23.18 5.32
N ASP A 254 -5.58 23.39 6.31
CA ASP A 254 -5.93 24.05 7.58
C ASP A 254 -7.12 23.37 8.30
N GLY A 255 -7.25 22.06 8.17
CA GLY A 255 -8.30 21.24 8.78
C GLY A 255 -9.62 21.16 8.02
N ASN A 256 -9.73 21.82 6.85
CA ASN A 256 -10.96 21.89 6.07
C ASN A 256 -10.77 21.26 4.69
N ALA A 257 -11.06 19.96 4.57
CA ALA A 257 -10.95 19.22 3.32
C ALA A 257 -12.14 18.28 3.12
N HIS A 258 -12.70 18.27 1.90
CA HIS A 258 -13.66 17.26 1.47
C HIS A 258 -12.96 15.92 1.23
N ILE A 259 -13.48 14.83 1.80
CA ILE A 259 -12.91 13.50 1.62
C ILE A 259 -13.74 12.72 0.59
N VAL A 260 -13.10 12.38 -0.53
CA VAL A 260 -13.66 11.48 -1.54
C VAL A 260 -13.04 10.11 -1.34
N GLN A 261 -13.84 9.16 -0.89
CA GLN A 261 -13.39 7.80 -0.61
C GLN A 261 -14.13 6.83 -1.53
N SER A 262 -13.41 5.93 -2.18
CA SER A 262 -13.97 4.72 -2.77
C SER A 262 -13.62 3.55 -1.87
N ASP A 263 -14.34 2.44 -1.98
CA ASP A 263 -14.06 1.23 -1.22
C ASP A 263 -12.58 0.86 -1.31
N SER A 264 -11.89 0.90 -0.17
CA SER A 264 -10.48 0.54 -0.05
C SER A 264 -10.28 -0.97 -0.13
N ASP A 265 -11.36 -1.72 -0.27
CA ASP A 265 -11.32 -3.17 -0.35
C ASP A 265 -10.78 -3.68 -1.69
N ARG A 266 -10.02 -4.76 -1.60
CA ARG A 266 -9.51 -5.52 -2.74
C ARG A 266 -10.04 -6.95 -2.64
N PRO A 267 -11.28 -7.21 -3.13
CA PRO A 267 -11.96 -8.49 -2.93
C PRO A 267 -11.21 -9.68 -3.52
N ASN A 268 -10.34 -9.46 -4.48
CA ASN A 268 -9.52 -10.49 -5.11
C ASN A 268 -8.23 -10.86 -4.32
N ILE A 269 -7.96 -10.22 -3.18
CA ILE A 269 -6.82 -10.58 -2.31
C ILE A 269 -7.31 -11.47 -1.16
N ILE A 270 -6.71 -12.64 -1.00
CA ILE A 270 -6.98 -13.56 0.11
C ILE A 270 -5.88 -13.38 1.17
N TYR A 271 -6.28 -13.06 2.40
CA TYR A 271 -5.36 -12.80 3.49
C TYR A 271 -5.11 -14.04 4.35
N HIS A 272 -3.83 -14.32 4.62
CA HIS A 272 -3.39 -15.43 5.45
C HIS A 272 -2.37 -14.95 6.50
N VAL A 273 -2.42 -15.55 7.69
CA VAL A 273 -1.38 -15.41 8.70
C VAL A 273 -0.81 -16.77 9.06
N VAL A 274 0.49 -16.91 8.95
CA VAL A 274 1.19 -18.16 9.27
C VAL A 274 2.10 -17.93 10.46
N LYS A 275 1.76 -18.57 11.60
CA LYS A 275 2.57 -18.50 12.82
C LYS A 275 3.74 -19.47 12.73
N THR A 276 4.96 -18.95 12.86
CA THR A 276 6.20 -19.73 12.71
C THR A 276 7.35 -19.10 13.48
N ALA A 277 8.30 -19.89 13.90
CA ALA A 277 9.58 -19.42 14.44
C ALA A 277 10.63 -19.28 13.31
N SER A 278 10.65 -20.21 12.35
CA SER A 278 11.57 -20.17 11.21
C SER A 278 10.89 -19.57 9.99
N LYS A 279 10.97 -18.22 9.87
CA LYS A 279 10.32 -17.48 8.81
C LYS A 279 10.87 -17.79 7.42
N GLU A 280 12.20 -17.94 7.29
CA GLU A 280 12.85 -18.18 5.99
C GLU A 280 12.46 -19.55 5.43
N LYS A 281 12.46 -20.59 6.28
CA LYS A 281 11.96 -21.91 5.91
C LYS A 281 10.49 -21.85 5.47
N THR A 282 9.66 -21.21 6.29
CA THR A 282 8.23 -21.10 6.00
C THR A 282 7.97 -20.30 4.73
N ALA A 283 8.72 -19.22 4.51
CA ALA A 283 8.63 -18.45 3.26
C ALA A 283 8.98 -19.32 2.04
N LEU A 284 10.01 -20.16 2.15
CA LEU A 284 10.40 -21.07 1.08
C LEU A 284 9.32 -22.12 0.79
N GLU A 285 8.76 -22.75 1.85
CA GLU A 285 7.69 -23.75 1.71
C GLU A 285 6.42 -23.15 1.07
N TYR A 286 6.08 -21.92 1.45
CA TYR A 286 4.95 -21.22 0.83
C TYR A 286 5.28 -20.76 -0.58
N ALA A 287 6.51 -20.28 -0.83
CA ALA A 287 6.94 -19.94 -2.17
C ALA A 287 6.93 -21.15 -3.11
N GLU A 288 7.24 -22.35 -2.63
CA GLU A 288 7.16 -23.58 -3.43
C GLU A 288 5.72 -23.91 -3.85
N LYS A 289 4.77 -23.80 -2.92
CA LYS A 289 3.36 -24.21 -3.12
C LYS A 289 2.49 -23.13 -3.78
N SER A 290 2.93 -21.87 -3.70
CA SER A 290 2.13 -20.73 -4.17
C SER A 290 2.32 -20.45 -5.66
N GLU A 291 1.31 -19.86 -6.26
CA GLU A 291 1.37 -19.35 -7.63
C GLU A 291 2.35 -18.18 -7.75
N LYS A 292 2.99 -18.09 -8.92
CA LYS A 292 3.92 -17.01 -9.28
C LYS A 292 3.25 -16.14 -10.37
N PRO A 293 3.78 -14.95 -10.60
CA PRO A 293 4.92 -14.26 -9.97
C PRO A 293 4.70 -13.99 -8.49
N LEU A 294 5.79 -14.05 -7.72
CA LEU A 294 5.74 -13.93 -6.26
C LEU A 294 6.72 -12.85 -5.76
N ILE A 295 6.28 -12.08 -4.76
CA ILE A 295 7.14 -11.13 -4.05
C ILE A 295 7.26 -11.55 -2.58
N VAL A 296 8.47 -11.49 -2.03
CA VAL A 296 8.71 -11.62 -0.59
C VAL A 296 9.22 -10.30 -0.05
N PHE A 297 8.46 -9.66 0.82
CA PHE A 297 8.86 -8.44 1.51
C PHE A 297 9.67 -8.73 2.77
N CYS A 298 10.83 -8.07 2.87
CA CYS A 298 11.78 -8.18 3.96
C CYS A 298 11.98 -6.81 4.62
N SER A 299 12.21 -6.79 5.93
CA SER A 299 12.40 -5.54 6.69
C SER A 299 13.71 -4.82 6.37
N THR A 300 14.76 -5.53 5.92
CA THR A 300 16.08 -4.95 5.65
C THR A 300 16.65 -5.39 4.31
N ARG A 301 17.56 -4.54 3.75
CA ARG A 301 18.28 -4.82 2.50
C ARG A 301 19.05 -6.14 2.56
N LYS A 302 19.87 -6.31 3.62
CA LYS A 302 20.69 -7.51 3.84
C LYS A 302 19.82 -8.77 3.91
N ARG A 303 18.63 -8.66 4.53
CA ARG A 303 17.71 -9.80 4.63
C ARG A 303 17.12 -10.17 3.27
N ALA A 304 16.76 -9.19 2.45
CA ALA A 304 16.30 -9.43 1.07
C ALA A 304 17.39 -10.09 0.20
N GLU A 305 18.64 -9.64 0.31
CA GLU A 305 19.78 -10.24 -0.39
C GLU A 305 20.05 -11.68 0.05
N ASN A 306 20.10 -11.94 1.37
CA ASN A 306 20.37 -13.27 1.90
C ASN A 306 19.24 -14.25 1.52
N LEU A 307 17.98 -13.85 1.71
CA LEU A 307 16.84 -14.67 1.33
C LEU A 307 16.84 -15.00 -0.15
N SER A 308 17.21 -14.03 -1.01
CA SER A 308 17.29 -14.26 -2.45
C SER A 308 18.35 -15.29 -2.83
N LYS A 309 19.48 -15.34 -2.12
CA LYS A 309 20.52 -16.37 -2.31
C LYS A 309 19.98 -17.75 -1.96
N THR A 310 19.38 -17.90 -0.78
CA THR A 310 18.76 -19.15 -0.34
C THR A 310 17.70 -19.63 -1.32
N PHE A 311 16.85 -18.72 -1.79
CA PHE A 311 15.79 -19.03 -2.75
C PHE A 311 16.37 -19.38 -4.13
N ALA A 312 17.42 -18.69 -4.58
CA ALA A 312 18.09 -18.97 -5.85
C ALA A 312 18.76 -20.36 -5.87
N GLU A 313 19.33 -20.78 -4.74
CA GLU A 313 19.87 -22.15 -4.59
C GLU A 313 18.78 -23.22 -4.70
N TYR A 314 17.55 -22.91 -4.28
CA TYR A 314 16.41 -23.84 -4.30
C TYR A 314 15.65 -23.81 -5.62
N PHE A 315 15.25 -22.62 -6.11
CA PHE A 315 14.39 -22.44 -7.28
C PHE A 315 15.17 -22.26 -8.60
N GLY A 316 16.44 -21.86 -8.53
CA GLY A 316 17.29 -21.51 -9.67
C GLY A 316 17.61 -20.01 -9.72
N TYR A 317 18.84 -19.67 -10.09
CA TYR A 317 19.36 -18.29 -10.16
C TYR A 317 18.69 -17.44 -11.26
N ASP A 318 18.08 -18.08 -12.24
CA ASP A 318 17.33 -17.44 -13.31
C ASP A 318 15.91 -17.01 -12.88
N LYS A 319 15.37 -17.60 -11.77
CA LYS A 319 14.02 -17.36 -11.27
C LYS A 319 13.94 -16.43 -10.07
N VAL A 320 15.06 -16.14 -9.42
CA VAL A 320 15.10 -15.36 -8.18
C VAL A 320 16.04 -14.18 -8.31
N LYS A 321 15.56 -13.00 -7.92
CA LYS A 321 16.33 -11.76 -7.77
C LYS A 321 15.96 -11.05 -6.48
N PHE A 322 16.79 -10.08 -6.07
CA PHE A 322 16.45 -9.17 -4.99
C PHE A 322 16.34 -7.73 -5.48
N TYR A 323 15.61 -6.90 -4.71
CA TYR A 323 15.43 -5.49 -5.05
C TYR A 323 15.35 -4.63 -3.77
N HIS A 324 16.11 -3.53 -3.73
CA HIS A 324 16.05 -2.56 -2.63
C HIS A 324 16.57 -1.19 -3.03
N ALA A 325 16.35 -0.18 -2.21
CA ALA A 325 16.71 1.21 -2.49
C ALA A 325 18.22 1.43 -2.72
N GLY A 326 19.08 0.57 -2.14
CA GLY A 326 20.55 0.67 -2.25
C GLY A 326 21.14 0.21 -3.57
N LEU A 327 20.35 -0.37 -4.48
CA LEU A 327 20.82 -0.76 -5.81
C LEU A 327 21.01 0.47 -6.70
N GLU A 328 22.00 0.42 -7.58
CA GLU A 328 22.20 1.41 -8.63
C GLU A 328 21.03 1.43 -9.62
N LYS A 329 20.76 2.58 -10.23
CA LYS A 329 19.64 2.73 -11.18
C LYS A 329 19.69 1.69 -12.31
N SER A 330 20.88 1.45 -12.87
CA SER A 330 21.10 0.47 -13.94
C SER A 330 20.79 -0.97 -13.51
N GLU A 331 21.02 -1.32 -12.24
CA GLU A 331 20.69 -2.62 -11.68
C GLU A 331 19.19 -2.76 -11.47
N LYS A 332 18.54 -1.73 -10.94
CA LYS A 332 17.09 -1.67 -10.80
C LYS A 332 16.39 -1.88 -12.14
N ASP A 333 16.81 -1.13 -13.17
CA ASP A 333 16.25 -1.24 -14.53
C ASP A 333 16.44 -2.66 -15.12
N LYS A 334 17.57 -3.32 -14.85
CA LYS A 334 17.82 -4.72 -15.29
C LYS A 334 16.91 -5.70 -14.58
N ILE A 335 16.69 -5.52 -13.26
CA ILE A 335 15.83 -6.42 -12.47
C ILE A 335 14.37 -6.23 -12.88
N GLU A 336 13.93 -5.00 -13.09
CA GLU A 336 12.58 -4.69 -13.55
C GLU A 336 12.31 -5.30 -14.93
N LYS A 337 13.21 -5.09 -15.91
CA LYS A 337 13.11 -5.69 -17.24
C LYS A 337 13.09 -7.22 -17.20
N TRP A 338 13.77 -7.83 -16.23
CA TRP A 338 13.74 -9.27 -16.02
C TRP A 338 12.43 -9.73 -15.37
N PHE A 339 11.91 -8.98 -14.36
CA PHE A 339 10.73 -9.38 -13.58
C PHE A 339 9.43 -9.21 -14.36
N PHE A 340 9.29 -8.13 -15.14
CA PHE A 340 8.03 -7.80 -15.81
C PHE A 340 7.50 -8.90 -16.74
N PRO A 341 8.28 -9.50 -17.66
CA PRO A 341 7.77 -10.50 -18.59
C PRO A 341 7.65 -11.91 -17.99
N LYS A 342 8.26 -12.17 -16.82
CA LYS A 342 8.32 -13.54 -16.25
C LYS A 342 7.10 -13.88 -15.41
N ASP A 343 6.52 -15.06 -15.64
CA ASP A 343 5.37 -15.59 -14.90
C ASP A 343 5.77 -16.53 -13.75
N ASP A 344 7.02 -17.00 -13.71
CA ASP A 344 7.56 -17.89 -12.68
C ASP A 344 8.57 -17.20 -11.74
N ALA A 345 8.67 -15.89 -11.81
CA ALA A 345 9.65 -15.10 -11.07
C ALA A 345 9.33 -14.97 -9.58
N ILE A 346 10.38 -14.95 -8.76
CA ILE A 346 10.36 -14.66 -7.33
C ILE A 346 11.26 -13.45 -7.08
N LEU A 347 10.71 -12.43 -6.42
CA LEU A 347 11.44 -11.22 -6.08
C LEU A 347 11.49 -11.04 -4.56
N CYS A 348 12.68 -11.09 -3.97
CA CYS A 348 12.90 -10.75 -2.56
C CYS A 348 13.17 -9.25 -2.45
N SER A 349 12.33 -8.49 -1.76
CA SER A 349 12.43 -7.04 -1.78
C SER A 349 12.21 -6.39 -0.42
N THR A 350 12.67 -5.16 -0.28
CA THR A 350 12.18 -4.23 0.75
C THR A 350 10.99 -3.44 0.19
N CYS A 351 10.35 -2.61 1.03
CA CYS A 351 9.29 -1.68 0.59
C CYS A 351 9.67 -0.78 -0.59
N ALA A 352 10.97 -0.69 -0.93
CA ALA A 352 11.46 0.07 -2.07
C ALA A 352 10.98 -0.45 -3.44
N PHE A 353 10.66 -1.74 -3.55
CA PHE A 353 9.98 -2.25 -4.73
C PHE A 353 8.51 -1.95 -4.62
N GLY A 354 8.10 -0.90 -5.21
CA GLY A 354 6.70 -0.61 -5.14
C GLY A 354 6.29 0.79 -5.47
N MET A 355 7.15 1.75 -5.33
CA MET A 355 6.84 3.09 -5.77
C MET A 355 7.26 3.22 -7.23
N GLY A 356 6.28 3.06 -8.14
CA GLY A 356 6.49 3.18 -9.59
C GLY A 356 6.53 1.86 -10.38
N VAL A 357 6.47 0.69 -9.73
CA VAL A 357 6.50 -0.61 -10.43
C VAL A 357 5.10 -1.19 -10.54
N ASP A 358 4.61 -1.40 -11.77
CA ASP A 358 3.24 -1.87 -12.05
C ASP A 358 3.23 -3.22 -12.80
N LYS A 359 3.62 -4.30 -12.12
CA LYS A 359 3.37 -5.67 -12.62
C LYS A 359 1.98 -6.11 -12.20
N LYS A 360 1.08 -6.30 -13.17
CA LYS A 360 -0.35 -6.55 -12.91
C LYS A 360 -0.66 -7.96 -12.40
N ASN A 361 0.09 -8.96 -12.82
CA ASN A 361 -0.22 -10.38 -12.62
C ASN A 361 0.51 -11.05 -11.44
N ILE A 362 0.89 -10.32 -10.39
CA ILE A 362 1.48 -10.93 -9.19
C ILE A 362 0.42 -11.79 -8.50
N ARG A 363 0.74 -13.07 -8.25
CA ARG A 363 -0.18 -14.06 -7.66
C ARG A 363 0.00 -14.24 -6.16
N THR A 364 1.19 -13.97 -5.65
CA THR A 364 1.46 -14.15 -4.22
C THR A 364 2.37 -13.05 -3.69
N VAL A 365 2.01 -12.52 -2.53
CA VAL A 365 2.81 -11.58 -1.75
C VAL A 365 3.06 -12.19 -0.38
N ILE A 366 4.29 -12.45 -0.02
CA ILE A 366 4.70 -12.95 1.29
C ILE A 366 5.38 -11.80 2.06
N HIS A 367 4.94 -11.54 3.28
CA HIS A 367 5.65 -10.68 4.20
C HIS A 367 6.46 -11.56 5.15
N LEU A 368 7.78 -11.59 4.95
CA LEU A 368 8.70 -12.28 5.86
C LEU A 368 8.68 -11.60 7.24
N ASP A 369 8.58 -10.29 7.24
CA ASP A 369 8.42 -9.45 8.41
C ASP A 369 7.18 -8.57 8.25
N PRO A 370 6.43 -8.33 9.34
CA PRO A 370 5.34 -7.37 9.31
C PRO A 370 5.90 -5.97 9.02
N PRO A 371 5.29 -5.22 8.10
CA PRO A 371 5.61 -3.81 7.97
C PRO A 371 5.16 -3.01 9.22
N PRO A 372 5.61 -1.77 9.39
CA PRO A 372 5.35 -1.01 10.61
C PRO A 372 3.88 -0.69 10.84
N THR A 373 3.08 -0.55 9.78
CA THR A 373 1.66 -0.13 9.88
C THR A 373 0.75 -0.97 8.99
N ALA A 374 -0.55 -0.94 9.27
CA ALA A 374 -1.56 -1.60 8.45
C ALA A 374 -1.63 -1.01 7.04
N GLU A 375 -1.46 0.31 6.91
CA GLU A 375 -1.45 1.00 5.61
C GLU A 375 -0.31 0.48 4.72
N SER A 376 0.91 0.35 5.28
CA SER A 376 2.04 -0.24 4.56
C SER A 376 1.75 -1.68 4.14
N TYR A 377 1.12 -2.48 5.03
CA TYR A 377 0.73 -3.85 4.73
C TYR A 377 -0.29 -3.93 3.57
N ILE A 378 -1.32 -3.08 3.60
CA ILE A 378 -2.34 -3.01 2.54
C ILE A 378 -1.71 -2.56 1.22
N GLN A 379 -0.81 -1.59 1.25
CA GLN A 379 -0.10 -1.09 0.08
C GLN A 379 0.80 -2.16 -0.56
N GLU A 380 1.56 -2.90 0.27
CA GLU A 380 2.45 -3.97 -0.18
C GLU A 380 1.67 -5.20 -0.65
N SER A 381 0.66 -5.66 0.09
CA SER A 381 -0.23 -6.76 -0.31
C SER A 381 -1.07 -6.40 -1.54
N GLY A 382 -1.47 -5.13 -1.67
CA GLY A 382 -2.19 -4.57 -2.82
C GLY A 382 -1.44 -4.61 -4.16
N ARG A 383 -0.17 -5.06 -4.17
CA ARG A 383 0.56 -5.35 -5.43
C ARG A 383 0.11 -6.64 -6.08
N GLY A 384 -0.47 -7.54 -5.31
CA GLY A 384 -1.07 -8.77 -5.81
C GLY A 384 -2.33 -8.51 -6.63
N GLY A 385 -2.52 -9.25 -7.72
CA GLY A 385 -3.76 -9.30 -8.48
C GLY A 385 -4.28 -7.97 -9.03
N ARG A 386 -3.41 -7.08 -9.50
CA ARG A 386 -3.84 -5.80 -10.12
C ARG A 386 -4.59 -5.99 -11.44
N ASP A 387 -4.56 -7.17 -12.00
CA ASP A 387 -5.35 -7.60 -13.15
C ASP A 387 -6.76 -8.11 -12.78
N GLY A 388 -7.16 -7.98 -11.51
CA GLY A 388 -8.45 -8.43 -10.99
C GLY A 388 -8.51 -9.92 -10.62
N LYS A 389 -7.50 -10.72 -10.99
CA LYS A 389 -7.44 -12.14 -10.63
C LYS A 389 -7.02 -12.33 -9.18
N THR A 390 -7.39 -13.46 -8.61
CA THR A 390 -7.06 -13.83 -7.23
C THR A 390 -5.56 -13.76 -6.95
N SER A 391 -5.21 -13.23 -5.79
CA SER A 391 -3.85 -13.19 -5.27
C SER A 391 -3.85 -13.48 -3.77
N ASN A 392 -2.80 -14.14 -3.29
CA ASN A 392 -2.64 -14.46 -1.86
C ASN A 392 -1.68 -13.47 -1.19
N ALA A 393 -2.09 -12.93 -0.05
CA ALA A 393 -1.25 -12.11 0.83
C ALA A 393 -0.99 -12.90 2.12
N ILE A 394 0.27 -13.27 2.36
CA ILE A 394 0.67 -14.16 3.45
C ILE A 394 1.60 -13.40 4.40
N LEU A 395 1.17 -13.21 5.64
CA LEU A 395 2.00 -12.63 6.70
C LEU A 395 2.61 -13.74 7.55
N LEU A 396 3.94 -13.78 7.63
CA LEU A 396 4.65 -14.65 8.56
C LEU A 396 4.79 -13.95 9.91
N TRP A 397 4.32 -14.61 10.96
CA TRP A 397 4.21 -14.04 12.30
C TRP A 397 4.92 -14.90 13.33
N SER A 398 5.88 -14.32 14.04
CA SER A 398 6.64 -14.99 15.10
C SER A 398 6.30 -14.45 16.49
N SER A 399 6.70 -15.17 17.52
CA SER A 399 6.61 -14.71 18.91
C SER A 399 7.36 -13.39 19.13
N GLU A 400 8.47 -13.16 18.42
CA GLU A 400 9.21 -11.90 18.47
C GLU A 400 8.37 -10.73 17.92
N ASN A 401 7.65 -10.93 16.80
CA ASN A 401 6.74 -9.91 16.26
C ASN A 401 5.62 -9.59 17.26
N LYS A 402 5.06 -10.62 17.92
CA LYS A 402 4.08 -10.45 18.97
C LYS A 402 4.61 -9.58 20.11
N LEU A 403 5.78 -9.89 20.63
CA LEU A 403 6.41 -9.14 21.73
C LEU A 403 6.78 -7.72 21.32
N SER A 404 7.24 -7.53 20.08
CA SER A 404 7.54 -6.19 19.55
C SER A 404 6.28 -5.34 19.45
N ALA A 405 5.21 -5.89 18.87
CA ALA A 405 3.93 -5.20 18.74
C ALA A 405 3.32 -4.81 20.11
N LEU A 406 3.50 -5.66 21.13
CA LEU A 406 3.01 -5.38 22.49
C LEU A 406 3.68 -4.18 23.19
N LYS A 407 4.80 -3.68 22.67
CA LYS A 407 5.45 -2.46 23.18
C LYS A 407 4.72 -1.17 22.78
N HIS A 408 3.88 -1.23 21.74
CA HIS A 408 3.10 -0.09 21.28
C HIS A 408 1.76 0.02 22.03
N PRO A 409 1.19 1.21 22.19
CA PRO A 409 -0.12 1.41 22.80
C PRO A 409 -1.23 0.58 22.11
N GLU A 410 -2.25 0.18 22.85
CA GLU A 410 -3.28 -0.74 22.35
C GLU A 410 -4.03 -0.20 21.11
N ASN A 411 -4.31 1.09 21.09
CA ASN A 411 -5.06 1.75 20.01
C ASN A 411 -4.14 2.43 18.98
N SER A 412 -2.84 2.11 18.97
CA SER A 412 -1.91 2.68 18.00
C SER A 412 -1.99 1.98 16.64
N ARG A 413 -1.60 2.69 15.59
CA ARG A 413 -1.52 2.18 14.20
C ARG A 413 -0.60 0.95 14.09
N GLU A 414 0.48 0.96 14.85
CA GLU A 414 1.47 -0.11 14.91
C GLU A 414 0.90 -1.39 15.55
N ARG A 415 -0.18 -1.23 16.35
CA ARG A 415 -0.83 -2.36 17.02
C ARG A 415 -1.88 -3.08 16.14
N VAL A 416 -2.31 -2.49 15.03
CA VAL A 416 -3.32 -3.07 14.14
C VAL A 416 -2.88 -4.42 13.60
N LEU A 417 -1.62 -4.55 13.15
CA LEU A 417 -1.11 -5.83 12.63
C LEU A 417 -0.98 -6.91 13.71
N TYR A 418 -0.85 -6.53 14.99
CA TYR A 418 -0.99 -7.50 16.10
C TYR A 418 -2.44 -8.04 16.16
N LYS A 419 -3.44 -7.17 16.12
CA LYS A 419 -4.85 -7.58 16.07
C LYS A 419 -5.12 -8.45 14.83
N PHE A 420 -4.64 -8.04 13.67
CA PHE A 420 -4.71 -8.79 12.42
C PHE A 420 -4.13 -10.20 12.55
N ALA A 421 -2.99 -10.39 13.23
CA ALA A 421 -2.30 -11.66 13.34
C ALA A 421 -2.82 -12.56 14.47
N GLU A 422 -3.28 -11.97 15.59
CA GLU A 422 -3.63 -12.73 16.80
C GLU A 422 -5.14 -12.94 16.99
N SER A 423 -6.00 -12.10 16.37
CA SER A 423 -7.45 -12.23 16.48
C SER A 423 -8.00 -13.42 15.69
N THR A 424 -9.16 -13.89 16.10
CA THR A 424 -10.02 -14.84 15.37
C THR A 424 -11.04 -14.14 14.47
N ASP A 425 -11.10 -12.81 14.53
CA ASP A 425 -12.01 -11.99 13.72
C ASP A 425 -11.62 -12.01 12.24
N CYS A 426 -12.49 -11.49 11.39
CA CYS A 426 -12.21 -11.33 9.97
C CYS A 426 -10.97 -10.47 9.73
N ARG A 427 -9.92 -11.03 9.11
CA ARG A 427 -8.68 -10.29 8.83
C ARG A 427 -8.91 -9.11 7.90
N ARG A 428 -9.77 -9.27 6.91
CA ARG A 428 -10.13 -8.20 5.97
C ARG A 428 -10.76 -7.03 6.71
N GLN A 429 -11.74 -7.31 7.59
CA GLN A 429 -12.43 -6.26 8.34
C GLN A 429 -11.47 -5.50 9.27
N ILE A 430 -10.53 -6.19 9.92
CA ILE A 430 -9.51 -5.53 10.76
C ILE A 430 -8.70 -4.50 9.97
N LEU A 431 -8.35 -4.82 8.71
CA LEU A 431 -7.63 -3.88 7.85
C LEU A 431 -8.53 -2.72 7.37
N LEU A 432 -9.78 -3.00 7.03
CA LEU A 432 -10.74 -1.97 6.63
C LEU A 432 -11.06 -1.02 7.79
N ASP A 433 -11.30 -1.55 8.99
CA ASP A 433 -11.52 -0.75 10.21
C ASP A 433 -10.35 0.21 10.49
N ALA A 434 -9.10 -0.25 10.25
CA ALA A 434 -7.92 0.59 10.42
C ALA A 434 -7.83 1.75 9.43
N LEU A 435 -8.51 1.63 8.28
CA LEU A 435 -8.62 2.69 7.27
C LEU A 435 -9.90 3.52 7.42
N GLY A 436 -10.73 3.25 8.44
CA GLY A 436 -12.04 3.89 8.59
C GLY A 436 -13.07 3.44 7.54
N GLY A 437 -12.87 2.25 6.94
CA GLY A 437 -13.78 1.67 5.96
C GLY A 437 -15.04 1.08 6.56
N GLU A 438 -16.05 0.89 5.71
CA GLU A 438 -17.33 0.30 6.10
C GLU A 438 -17.23 -1.22 6.30
N GLN A 439 -18.28 -1.79 6.91
CA GLN A 439 -18.42 -3.25 7.05
C GLN A 439 -18.55 -3.91 5.67
N ALA A 440 -17.67 -4.88 5.38
CA ALA A 440 -17.67 -5.60 4.12
C ALA A 440 -17.88 -7.11 4.31
N VAL A 441 -18.55 -7.73 3.34
CA VAL A 441 -18.60 -9.19 3.27
C VAL A 441 -17.20 -9.71 2.90
N CYS A 442 -16.65 -10.61 3.73
CA CYS A 442 -15.31 -11.13 3.48
C CYS A 442 -15.26 -11.99 2.20
N SER A 443 -14.55 -11.50 1.20
CA SER A 443 -14.30 -12.24 -0.03
C SER A 443 -13.16 -13.27 0.08
N GLY A 444 -12.40 -13.28 1.21
CA GLY A 444 -11.40 -14.31 1.49
C GLY A 444 -10.41 -13.93 2.58
N CYS A 445 -10.40 -14.70 3.66
CA CYS A 445 -9.29 -14.76 4.61
C CYS A 445 -9.30 -16.12 5.34
N ASP A 446 -8.14 -16.52 5.87
CA ASP A 446 -7.96 -17.81 6.55
C ASP A 446 -8.89 -18.00 7.76
N ASN A 447 -9.20 -16.93 8.52
CA ASN A 447 -10.15 -17.00 9.64
C ASN A 447 -11.58 -17.30 9.15
N CYS A 448 -12.08 -16.56 8.16
CA CYS A 448 -13.44 -16.77 7.64
C CYS A 448 -13.58 -18.11 6.89
N PHE A 449 -12.50 -18.59 6.25
CA PHE A 449 -12.48 -19.92 5.63
C PHE A 449 -12.25 -21.07 6.61
N GLY A 450 -11.99 -20.78 7.90
CA GLY A 450 -11.72 -21.81 8.91
C GLY A 450 -10.39 -22.56 8.71
N THR A 451 -9.47 -22.00 7.93
CA THR A 451 -8.16 -22.60 7.62
C THR A 451 -7.02 -22.03 8.47
N SER A 452 -7.32 -21.04 9.32
CA SER A 452 -6.31 -20.39 10.17
C SER A 452 -5.73 -21.33 11.21
N ILE A 453 -4.41 -21.20 11.44
CA ILE A 453 -3.68 -21.94 12.49
C ILE A 453 -3.19 -20.91 13.50
N HIS A 454 -3.81 -20.92 14.70
CA HIS A 454 -3.54 -19.94 15.75
C HIS A 454 -2.29 -20.23 16.60
N TYR A 455 -1.51 -21.24 16.26
CA TYR A 455 -0.28 -21.62 16.95
C TYR A 455 0.81 -22.03 15.96
N ALA A 456 2.05 -21.82 16.36
CA ALA A 456 3.18 -22.29 15.57
C ALA A 456 3.30 -23.81 15.63
N GLN A 457 3.29 -24.48 14.48
CA GLN A 457 3.41 -25.95 14.41
C GLN A 457 4.78 -26.43 14.91
N ASP A 458 5.82 -25.65 14.71
CA ASP A 458 7.18 -25.87 15.19
C ASP A 458 7.25 -25.89 16.73
N GLU A 459 6.52 -25.02 17.43
CA GLU A 459 6.41 -25.10 18.91
C GLU A 459 5.82 -26.44 19.39
N LYS A 460 4.82 -26.96 18.67
CA LYS A 460 4.18 -28.23 18.99
C LYS A 460 5.15 -29.40 18.80
N ILE A 461 5.97 -29.35 17.76
CA ILE A 461 7.02 -30.34 17.49
C ILE A 461 8.07 -30.28 18.61
N ALA A 462 8.55 -29.08 18.94
CA ALA A 462 9.50 -28.87 20.03
C ALA A 462 8.97 -29.41 21.37
N LEU A 463 7.74 -29.06 21.73
CA LEU A 463 7.10 -29.58 22.97
C LEU A 463 7.01 -31.10 22.99
N LYS A 464 6.65 -31.74 21.86
CA LYS A 464 6.61 -33.21 21.76
C LYS A 464 7.99 -33.84 21.98
N PHE A 465 9.03 -33.22 21.43
CA PHE A 465 10.41 -33.65 21.60
C PHE A 465 10.87 -33.48 23.07
N ILE A 466 10.67 -32.28 23.64
CA ILE A 466 11.04 -31.97 25.04
C ILE A 466 10.28 -32.89 26.01
N LYS A 467 9.02 -33.22 25.74
CA LYS A 467 8.24 -34.17 26.54
C LYS A 467 8.85 -35.59 26.52
N ARG A 468 9.32 -36.03 25.34
CA ARG A 468 9.97 -37.35 25.18
C ARG A 468 11.29 -37.41 25.93
N PHE A 469 12.05 -36.31 25.94
CA PHE A 469 13.37 -36.22 26.57
C PHE A 469 13.35 -35.31 27.82
N ASN A 470 12.27 -35.38 28.57
CA ASN A 470 12.05 -34.56 29.76
C ASN A 470 13.16 -34.75 30.82
N LYS A 471 13.83 -33.67 31.22
CA LYS A 471 14.96 -33.61 32.15
C LYS A 471 16.25 -34.31 31.67
N ASN A 472 16.43 -34.56 30.37
CA ASN A 472 17.61 -35.21 29.83
C ASN A 472 18.70 -34.22 29.40
N PHE A 473 18.32 -33.08 28.83
CA PHE A 473 19.24 -32.15 28.19
C PHE A 473 19.24 -30.78 28.89
N SER A 474 20.40 -30.12 28.89
CA SER A 474 20.52 -28.69 29.22
C SER A 474 19.83 -27.83 28.14
N ILE A 475 19.73 -26.51 28.34
CA ILE A 475 19.14 -25.62 27.34
C ILE A 475 19.91 -25.74 26.02
N GLU A 476 21.24 -25.61 26.08
CA GLU A 476 22.10 -25.65 24.89
C GLU A 476 22.04 -26.99 24.15
N GLU A 477 22.12 -28.09 24.89
CA GLU A 477 21.97 -29.44 24.33
C GLU A 477 20.59 -29.65 23.70
N MET A 478 19.54 -29.14 24.33
CA MET A 478 18.17 -29.21 23.82
C MET A 478 18.01 -28.39 22.53
N GLU A 479 18.58 -27.18 22.47
CA GLU A 479 18.58 -26.34 21.27
C GLU A 479 19.26 -27.05 20.09
N GLN A 480 20.45 -27.64 20.31
CA GLN A 480 21.15 -28.38 19.26
C GLN A 480 20.37 -29.59 18.77
N LYS A 481 19.81 -30.39 19.71
CA LYS A 481 19.00 -31.58 19.37
C LYS A 481 17.73 -31.21 18.62
N LEU A 482 17.07 -30.13 19.00
CA LEU A 482 15.89 -29.61 18.27
C LEU A 482 16.27 -29.11 16.87
N GLN A 483 17.42 -28.44 16.72
CA GLN A 483 17.90 -28.03 15.42
C GLN A 483 18.13 -29.24 14.48
N ASP A 484 18.74 -30.30 14.98
CA ASP A 484 18.90 -31.55 14.24
C ASP A 484 17.55 -32.17 13.88
N VAL A 485 16.59 -32.21 14.80
CA VAL A 485 15.23 -32.72 14.52
C VAL A 485 14.54 -31.92 13.42
N PHE A 486 14.60 -30.61 13.50
CA PHE A 486 13.97 -29.74 12.51
C PHE A 486 14.64 -29.84 11.13
N ASN A 487 15.97 -29.90 11.08
CA ASN A 487 16.69 -30.06 9.82
C ASN A 487 16.50 -31.45 9.20
N ASN A 488 16.38 -32.50 10.01
CA ASN A 488 16.17 -33.86 9.52
C ASN A 488 14.75 -34.15 9.05
N GLN A 489 13.74 -33.39 9.49
CA GLN A 489 12.37 -33.51 8.98
C GLN A 489 12.22 -33.02 7.54
N ASN A 490 13.19 -32.24 7.04
CA ASN A 490 13.17 -31.65 5.71
C ASN A 490 13.94 -32.47 4.64
N VAL A 491 14.33 -33.69 4.95
CA VAL A 491 15.23 -34.53 4.11
C VAL A 491 14.61 -35.00 2.78
N GLN A 492 13.35 -34.73 2.51
CA GLN A 492 12.75 -35.22 1.28
C GLN A 492 13.17 -34.48 0.00
N ASN A 493 13.68 -33.25 0.07
CA ASN A 493 14.09 -32.53 -1.14
C ASN A 493 15.24 -31.56 -0.88
N LYS A 494 16.47 -31.97 -1.18
CA LYS A 494 17.70 -31.18 -1.17
C LYS A 494 18.23 -30.86 0.24
N GLN A 495 19.41 -31.29 0.56
CA GLN A 495 20.20 -31.21 1.83
C GLN A 495 20.39 -29.78 2.41
N LEU A 496 19.46 -28.89 2.27
CA LEU A 496 19.53 -27.53 2.78
C LEU A 496 19.10 -27.50 4.24
N ARG A 497 20.01 -27.05 5.11
CA ARG A 497 19.73 -26.84 6.54
C ARG A 497 19.17 -25.45 6.72
N TYR A 498 17.85 -25.33 6.79
CA TYR A 498 17.14 -24.05 6.91
C TYR A 498 16.95 -23.56 8.35
N TRP A 499 17.05 -24.48 9.32
CA TRP A 499 16.90 -24.15 10.73
C TRP A 499 18.24 -23.72 11.31
N GLU A 500 18.35 -22.44 11.64
CA GLU A 500 19.47 -21.93 12.40
C GLU A 500 19.23 -22.13 13.90
N ILE A 501 20.29 -22.14 14.68
CA ILE A 501 20.20 -22.23 16.14
C ILE A 501 19.40 -21.07 16.73
N TYR A 502 19.42 -19.92 16.06
CA TYR A 502 18.63 -18.75 16.42
C TYR A 502 17.12 -19.04 16.38
N ASP A 503 16.63 -19.69 15.33
CA ASP A 503 15.20 -20.06 15.20
C ASP A 503 14.75 -20.96 16.34
N VAL A 504 15.59 -21.93 16.69
CA VAL A 504 15.31 -22.85 17.80
C VAL A 504 15.30 -22.12 19.14
N ARG A 505 16.21 -21.17 19.35
CA ARG A 505 16.21 -20.30 20.53
C ARG A 505 14.94 -19.47 20.64
N GLN A 506 14.40 -18.98 19.54
CA GLN A 506 13.10 -18.28 19.55
C GLN A 506 11.95 -19.19 20.00
N ILE A 507 11.93 -20.45 19.53
CA ILE A 507 10.96 -21.44 20.01
C ILE A 507 11.14 -21.69 21.52
N MET A 508 12.35 -21.96 21.96
CA MET A 508 12.63 -22.23 23.38
C MET A 508 12.24 -21.03 24.24
N LYS A 509 12.60 -19.82 23.84
CA LYS A 509 12.23 -18.58 24.53
C LYS A 509 10.70 -18.42 24.61
N SER A 510 9.99 -18.62 23.52
CA SER A 510 8.52 -18.57 23.49
C SER A 510 7.90 -19.60 24.44
N LEU A 511 8.43 -20.82 24.48
CA LEU A 511 7.94 -21.88 25.37
C LEU A 511 8.22 -21.58 26.85
N PHE A 512 9.35 -20.91 27.16
CA PHE A 512 9.65 -20.43 28.53
C PHE A 512 8.69 -19.30 28.92
N GLU A 513 8.45 -18.32 28.07
CA GLU A 513 7.53 -17.20 28.31
C GLU A 513 6.07 -17.65 28.47
N GLN A 514 5.68 -18.69 27.73
CA GLN A 514 4.37 -19.35 27.88
C GLN A 514 4.29 -20.27 29.09
N GLU A 515 5.32 -20.35 29.92
CA GLU A 515 5.44 -21.24 31.07
C GLU A 515 5.18 -22.75 30.75
N LYS A 516 5.36 -23.14 29.49
CA LYS A 516 5.19 -24.53 29.04
C LYS A 516 6.39 -25.39 29.39
N ILE A 517 7.57 -24.79 29.50
CA ILE A 517 8.83 -25.44 29.90
C ILE A 517 9.53 -24.62 30.97
N LYS A 518 10.38 -25.27 31.76
CA LYS A 518 11.25 -24.60 32.74
C LYS A 518 12.54 -25.38 32.97
N VAL A 519 13.53 -24.68 33.52
CA VAL A 519 14.79 -25.31 33.94
C VAL A 519 14.59 -25.99 35.30
N CYS A 520 15.18 -27.17 35.47
CA CYS A 520 15.14 -27.91 36.71
C CYS A 520 16.07 -27.31 37.78
N LYS A 521 15.62 -27.38 39.04
CA LYS A 521 16.47 -27.23 40.23
C LYS A 521 17.07 -28.60 40.60
N PHE A 522 17.95 -28.63 41.61
CA PHE A 522 18.50 -29.88 42.12
C PHE A 522 17.45 -31.03 42.20
N PRO A 523 17.75 -32.30 41.84
CA PRO A 523 19.07 -32.81 41.43
C PRO A 523 19.39 -32.70 39.94
N TRP A 524 18.42 -32.38 39.07
CA TRP A 524 18.63 -32.22 37.60
C TRP A 524 18.95 -30.79 37.23
N LYS A 525 19.92 -30.19 37.92
CA LYS A 525 20.32 -28.79 37.65
C LYS A 525 20.57 -28.57 36.16
N ASP A 526 20.08 -27.44 35.65
CA ASP A 526 20.23 -26.94 34.27
C ASP A 526 19.52 -27.79 33.18
N LYS A 527 18.77 -28.84 33.53
CA LYS A 527 18.01 -29.62 32.55
C LYS A 527 16.63 -29.03 32.31
N VAL A 528 16.16 -29.09 31.04
CA VAL A 528 14.84 -28.58 30.61
C VAL A 528 13.75 -29.58 30.94
N LYS A 529 12.63 -29.12 31.49
CA LYS A 529 11.45 -29.94 31.76
C LYS A 529 10.15 -29.27 31.30
N ILE A 530 9.16 -30.13 30.99
CA ILE A 530 7.77 -29.71 30.76
C ILE A 530 7.14 -29.29 32.10
N VAL A 531 6.36 -28.21 32.04
CA VAL A 531 5.46 -27.78 33.11
C VAL A 531 4.13 -28.51 32.93
N SER A 532 3.84 -29.50 33.80
CA SER A 532 2.51 -30.11 33.84
C SER A 532 1.53 -29.13 34.48
N LYS A 533 0.43 -28.79 33.82
CA LYS A 533 -0.70 -28.16 34.51
C LYS A 533 -1.14 -29.09 35.66
N ARG A 534 -1.08 -28.63 36.91
CA ARG A 534 -1.68 -29.37 38.03
C ARG A 534 -3.18 -29.50 37.72
N LYS A 535 -3.70 -30.75 37.81
CA LYS A 535 -5.13 -31.04 37.86
C LYS A 535 -5.70 -30.51 39.18
N ASN A 536 -5.93 -29.22 39.27
CA ASN A 536 -6.57 -28.60 40.44
C ASN A 536 -7.74 -27.71 40.02
N ASP A 537 -8.55 -28.14 39.04
CA ASP A 537 -9.89 -27.56 38.82
C ASP A 537 -10.90 -28.70 38.64
N LYS A 538 -10.98 -29.56 39.62
CA LYS A 538 -12.15 -30.39 39.91
C LYS A 538 -12.44 -30.28 41.37
N LYS A 539 -13.09 -29.16 41.79
CA LYS A 539 -13.93 -28.98 42.96
C LYS A 539 -14.34 -27.52 43.01
N GLU A 540 -15.39 -27.25 42.32
CA GLU A 540 -16.46 -26.34 42.76
C GLU A 540 -17.62 -26.57 41.81
N THR A 541 -18.58 -27.26 42.35
CA THR A 541 -19.92 -27.54 41.85
C THR A 541 -20.70 -26.27 41.69
#